data_ae8bbcac56152eaac20fde23761bb940
#
_entry.id   ae8bbcac56152eaac20fde23761bb940
#
_cell.length_a   1.000
_cell.length_b   1.000
_cell.length_c   1.000
_cell.angle_alpha   90.00
_cell.angle_beta   90.00
_cell.angle_gamma   90.00
#
_symmetry.space_group_name_H-M   'P 1'
#
loop_
_entity.id
_entity.type
_entity.pdbx_description
1 polymer ?
#
loop_
_entity_poly.entity_id
_entity_poly.type
_entity_poly.pdbx_seq_one_letter_code
_entity_poly.pdbx_strand_id
1 'polypeptide(L)'
;MDVASLGYRTDLAIRRAEGSQITDRGDHIVISSEQNPGYRWGNFFLLACPPRPGELPAWLARFAVRFPTVTHRAFGLDVTDMADVGQDVFAEAGFSAERHVVLTASSVSQARQPGLTAVVRRLDGDDDWRQSGELRAACGGSGQTAEAAVSAAEQEFHARRLSARRRLAETGRAAWFGAFAGGRLVAQLGLVPVGDGGARYQDVETHPDFRRLGLAGTLVCRAGRHGLAEPGVSRLVMVADPGYPAIRLYESLGFSRTEDQVGFERITE
;
A
#
# COMPACT_ATOMS: atom_id res chain seq x y z
N MET A 1 19.51 -8.51 -7.33
CA MET A 1 19.53 -7.25 -6.55
C MET A 1 19.05 -7.55 -5.13
N ASP A 2 19.85 -7.24 -4.13
CA ASP A 2 19.43 -7.33 -2.73
C ASP A 2 18.77 -5.99 -2.35
N VAL A 3 17.48 -6.01 -2.02
CA VAL A 3 16.70 -4.79 -1.79
C VAL A 3 16.92 -4.32 -0.36
N ALA A 4 17.53 -3.14 -0.18
CA ALA A 4 17.82 -2.55 1.12
C ALA A 4 16.56 -2.00 1.81
N SER A 5 15.71 -1.30 1.06
CA SER A 5 14.48 -0.69 1.60
C SER A 5 13.48 -1.74 2.10
N LEU A 6 13.15 -1.69 3.40
CA LEU A 6 12.09 -2.50 4.00
C LEU A 6 10.73 -2.19 3.36
N GLY A 7 10.46 -0.92 3.04
CA GLY A 7 9.26 -0.52 2.33
C GLY A 7 9.11 -1.30 1.04
N TYR A 8 10.12 -1.27 0.16
CA TYR A 8 10.08 -2.00 -1.11
C TYR A 8 10.15 -3.52 -0.94
N ARG A 9 10.93 -4.07 -0.01
CA ARG A 9 10.90 -5.52 0.28
C ARG A 9 9.48 -6.00 0.58
N THR A 10 8.77 -5.26 1.42
CA THR A 10 7.40 -5.60 1.77
C THR A 10 6.41 -5.36 0.62
N ASP A 11 6.62 -4.34 -0.21
CA ASP A 11 5.84 -4.13 -1.44
C ASP A 11 6.01 -5.30 -2.40
N LEU A 12 7.25 -5.72 -2.68
CA LEU A 12 7.55 -6.85 -3.55
C LEU A 12 6.90 -8.15 -3.05
N ALA A 13 6.95 -8.40 -1.73
CA ALA A 13 6.30 -9.56 -1.12
C ALA A 13 4.78 -9.55 -1.35
N ILE A 14 4.12 -8.41 -1.16
CA ILE A 14 2.69 -8.25 -1.39
C ILE A 14 2.36 -8.41 -2.88
N ARG A 15 3.10 -7.75 -3.79
CA ARG A 15 2.88 -7.87 -5.23
C ARG A 15 3.00 -9.32 -5.70
N ARG A 16 4.01 -10.05 -5.21
CA ARG A 16 4.15 -11.49 -5.49
C ARG A 16 2.97 -12.29 -4.96
N ALA A 17 2.51 -11.98 -3.75
CA ALA A 17 1.34 -12.64 -3.14
C ALA A 17 0.04 -12.36 -3.93
N GLU A 18 -0.13 -11.16 -4.46
CA GLU A 18 -1.24 -10.75 -5.33
C GLU A 18 -1.17 -11.35 -6.74
N GLY A 19 -0.03 -11.95 -7.14
CA GLY A 19 0.15 -12.62 -8.43
C GLY A 19 0.95 -11.81 -9.46
N SER A 20 1.61 -10.73 -9.06
CA SER A 20 2.52 -9.99 -9.94
C SER A 20 3.78 -10.80 -10.22
N GLN A 21 4.30 -10.67 -11.43
CA GLN A 21 5.64 -11.16 -11.79
C GLN A 21 6.69 -10.17 -11.29
N ILE A 22 7.74 -10.70 -10.68
CA ILE A 22 8.87 -9.93 -10.16
C ILE A 22 10.14 -10.50 -10.77
N THR A 23 10.81 -9.70 -11.60
CA THR A 23 11.98 -10.11 -12.35
C THR A 23 13.17 -9.24 -11.99
N ASP A 24 14.21 -9.85 -11.41
CA ASP A 24 15.48 -9.21 -11.13
C ASP A 24 16.33 -9.13 -12.41
N ARG A 25 16.85 -7.93 -12.71
CA ARG A 25 17.73 -7.62 -13.84
C ARG A 25 19.14 -7.20 -13.42
N GLY A 26 19.45 -7.29 -12.13
CA GLY A 26 20.72 -6.90 -11.53
C GLY A 26 20.77 -5.43 -11.12
N ASP A 27 20.59 -4.50 -12.05
CA ASP A 27 20.56 -3.04 -11.81
C ASP A 27 19.15 -2.51 -11.46
N HIS A 28 18.10 -3.30 -11.67
CA HIS A 28 16.72 -2.98 -11.33
C HIS A 28 15.87 -4.24 -11.20
N ILE A 29 14.72 -4.10 -10.53
CA ILE A 29 13.66 -5.11 -10.51
C ILE A 29 12.48 -4.61 -11.33
N VAL A 30 11.94 -5.48 -12.18
CA VAL A 30 10.71 -5.25 -12.95
C VAL A 30 9.55 -5.87 -12.20
N ILE A 31 8.56 -5.07 -11.84
CA ILE A 31 7.28 -5.51 -11.27
C ILE A 31 6.23 -5.43 -12.36
N SER A 32 5.50 -6.51 -12.61
CA SER A 32 4.48 -6.58 -13.66
C SER A 32 3.22 -7.27 -13.17
N SER A 33 2.12 -6.54 -13.17
CA SER A 33 0.77 -7.01 -12.86
C SER A 33 -0.06 -7.08 -14.15
N GLU A 34 0.22 -8.04 -15.03
CA GLU A 34 -0.41 -8.15 -16.35
C GLU A 34 -1.95 -8.23 -16.26
N GLN A 35 -2.46 -8.84 -15.21
CA GLN A 35 -3.90 -8.92 -14.96
C GLN A 35 -4.52 -7.59 -14.50
N ASN A 36 -3.70 -6.58 -14.18
CA ASN A 36 -4.17 -5.25 -13.77
C ASN A 36 -3.27 -4.15 -14.34
N PRO A 37 -3.31 -3.89 -15.66
CA PRO A 37 -2.43 -2.92 -16.33
C PRO A 37 -2.62 -1.49 -15.85
N GLY A 38 -3.80 -1.13 -15.37
CA GLY A 38 -4.08 0.18 -14.76
C GLY A 38 -3.45 0.37 -13.37
N TYR A 39 -2.86 -0.67 -12.78
CA TYR A 39 -2.23 -0.56 -11.47
C TYR A 39 -0.81 0.03 -11.61
N ARG A 40 -0.67 1.34 -11.40
CA ARG A 40 0.61 2.07 -11.55
C ARG A 40 1.73 1.43 -10.72
N TRP A 41 1.55 1.32 -9.41
CA TRP A 41 2.48 0.67 -8.48
C TRP A 41 2.40 -0.86 -8.45
N GLY A 42 1.83 -1.46 -9.44
CA GLY A 42 1.88 -2.89 -9.81
C GLY A 42 2.64 -3.12 -11.12
N ASN A 43 2.93 -2.03 -11.87
CA ASN A 43 3.67 -2.05 -13.14
C ASN A 43 4.74 -0.95 -13.10
N PHE A 44 5.87 -1.25 -12.49
CA PHE A 44 6.94 -0.26 -12.27
C PHE A 44 8.33 -0.92 -12.26
N PHE A 45 9.36 -0.08 -12.31
CA PHE A 45 10.74 -0.49 -12.08
C PHE A 45 11.19 -0.04 -10.70
N LEU A 46 11.83 -0.93 -9.94
CA LEU A 46 12.57 -0.58 -8.74
C LEU A 46 14.05 -0.52 -9.10
N LEU A 47 14.62 0.67 -9.12
CA LEU A 47 16.03 0.91 -9.45
C LEU A 47 16.92 0.71 -8.23
N ALA A 48 18.09 0.08 -8.42
CA ALA A 48 19.06 -0.12 -7.35
C ALA A 48 19.67 1.19 -6.84
N CYS A 49 19.73 2.21 -7.70
CA CYS A 49 20.23 3.55 -7.36
C CYS A 49 19.54 4.62 -8.23
N PRO A 50 19.56 5.88 -7.80
CA PRO A 50 19.06 6.99 -8.60
C PRO A 50 19.76 7.08 -9.96
N PRO A 51 19.03 7.39 -11.06
CA PRO A 51 19.62 7.67 -12.36
C PRO A 51 20.54 8.90 -12.29
N ARG A 52 21.70 8.81 -12.93
CA ARG A 52 22.57 9.98 -13.11
C ARG A 52 21.96 10.96 -14.11
N PRO A 53 22.39 12.23 -14.10
CA PRO A 53 22.02 13.19 -15.14
C PRO A 53 22.24 12.60 -16.54
N GLY A 54 21.21 12.64 -17.39
CA GLY A 54 21.26 12.09 -18.74
C GLY A 54 20.93 10.59 -18.89
N GLU A 55 20.80 9.81 -17.82
CA GLU A 55 20.45 8.38 -17.89
C GLU A 55 18.93 8.12 -17.98
N LEU A 56 18.10 9.04 -17.47
CA LEU A 56 16.66 8.86 -17.42
C LEU A 56 16.00 8.53 -18.79
N PRO A 57 16.41 9.14 -19.93
CA PRO A 57 15.86 8.78 -21.23
C PRO A 57 16.03 7.30 -21.59
N ALA A 58 17.16 6.67 -21.22
CA ALA A 58 17.39 5.26 -21.43
C ALA A 58 16.46 4.39 -20.56
N TRP A 59 16.21 4.79 -19.31
CA TRP A 59 15.23 4.13 -18.43
C TRP A 59 13.81 4.24 -18.96
N LEU A 60 13.43 5.39 -19.50
CA LEU A 60 12.12 5.61 -20.12
C LEU A 60 11.94 4.71 -21.36
N ALA A 61 12.98 4.57 -22.18
CA ALA A 61 12.94 3.66 -23.34
C ALA A 61 12.78 2.20 -22.91
N ARG A 62 13.55 1.74 -21.89
CA ARG A 62 13.42 0.38 -21.33
C ARG A 62 12.00 0.15 -20.75
N PHE A 63 11.46 1.13 -20.06
CA PHE A 63 10.11 1.06 -19.50
C PHE A 63 9.05 0.94 -20.63
N ALA A 64 9.16 1.76 -21.68
CA ALA A 64 8.24 1.74 -22.81
C ALA A 64 8.24 0.38 -23.55
N VAL A 65 9.42 -0.24 -23.71
CA VAL A 65 9.56 -1.58 -24.29
C VAL A 65 8.89 -2.64 -23.41
N ARG A 66 9.07 -2.55 -22.08
CA ARG A 66 8.48 -3.54 -21.16
C ARG A 66 6.99 -3.37 -20.98
N PHE A 67 6.50 -2.14 -21.01
CA PHE A 67 5.10 -1.78 -20.75
C PHE A 67 4.53 -0.92 -21.89
N PRO A 68 4.33 -1.48 -23.08
CA PRO A 68 3.95 -0.68 -24.25
C PRO A 68 2.51 -0.12 -24.20
N THR A 69 1.65 -0.70 -23.35
CA THR A 69 0.21 -0.35 -23.29
C THR A 69 -0.18 0.43 -22.03
N VAL A 70 0.75 0.65 -21.07
CA VAL A 70 0.41 1.38 -19.87
C VAL A 70 0.53 2.91 -20.08
N THR A 71 -0.39 3.66 -19.47
CA THR A 71 -0.49 5.13 -19.58
C THR A 71 0.25 5.85 -18.46
N HIS A 72 1.26 5.23 -17.89
CA HIS A 72 2.08 5.81 -16.83
C HIS A 72 3.54 5.41 -16.97
N ARG A 73 4.38 6.08 -16.22
CA ARG A 73 5.77 5.71 -15.95
C ARG A 73 5.98 5.79 -14.44
N ALA A 74 6.44 4.70 -13.82
CA ALA A 74 6.65 4.63 -12.38
C ALA A 74 8.01 3.99 -12.08
N PHE A 75 8.78 4.64 -11.22
CA PHE A 75 10.11 4.20 -10.78
C PHE A 75 10.19 4.30 -9.26
N GLY A 76 10.47 3.19 -8.59
CA GLY A 76 10.89 3.18 -7.20
C GLY A 76 12.41 3.28 -7.11
N LEU A 77 12.92 3.82 -6.04
CA LEU A 77 14.34 3.82 -5.74
C LEU A 77 14.62 2.98 -4.50
N ASP A 78 15.58 2.08 -4.58
CA ASP A 78 16.00 1.26 -3.44
C ASP A 78 16.95 2.05 -2.53
N VAL A 79 16.39 3.08 -1.90
CA VAL A 79 17.06 3.93 -0.92
C VAL A 79 16.26 3.93 0.38
N THR A 80 16.92 4.20 1.50
CA THR A 80 16.32 4.20 2.84
C THR A 80 16.22 5.60 3.46
N ASP A 81 16.83 6.59 2.82
CA ASP A 81 16.76 8.00 3.20
C ASP A 81 16.57 8.89 1.96
N MET A 82 16.35 10.18 2.20
CA MET A 82 16.07 11.17 1.16
C MET A 82 17.29 12.01 0.76
N ALA A 83 18.49 11.65 1.19
CA ALA A 83 19.66 12.53 1.08
C ALA A 83 20.14 12.77 -0.37
N ASP A 84 19.98 11.80 -1.27
CA ASP A 84 20.30 12.00 -2.69
C ASP A 84 19.47 11.03 -3.56
N VAL A 85 18.27 11.42 -3.88
CA VAL A 85 17.33 10.57 -4.63
C VAL A 85 17.21 10.97 -6.11
N GLY A 86 18.09 11.86 -6.63
CA GLY A 86 18.01 12.30 -8.02
C GLY A 86 16.70 13.03 -8.35
N GLN A 87 16.11 13.71 -7.38
CA GLN A 87 14.79 14.34 -7.52
C GLN A 87 14.73 15.30 -8.70
N ASP A 88 15.79 16.08 -8.95
CA ASP A 88 15.83 17.07 -10.03
C ASP A 88 15.74 16.40 -11.40
N VAL A 89 16.42 15.25 -11.58
CA VAL A 89 16.40 14.47 -12.84
C VAL A 89 14.98 14.02 -13.19
N PHE A 90 14.20 13.61 -12.20
CA PHE A 90 12.80 13.20 -12.39
C PHE A 90 11.87 14.42 -12.55
N ALA A 91 12.08 15.48 -11.77
CA ALA A 91 11.25 16.68 -11.83
C ALA A 91 11.36 17.39 -13.19
N GLU A 92 12.56 17.53 -13.74
CA GLU A 92 12.81 18.08 -15.09
C GLU A 92 12.10 17.27 -16.19
N ALA A 93 11.91 15.97 -15.98
CA ALA A 93 11.18 15.10 -16.89
C ALA A 93 9.67 15.03 -16.60
N GLY A 94 9.14 15.87 -15.70
CA GLY A 94 7.72 16.00 -15.40
C GLY A 94 7.16 14.89 -14.50
N PHE A 95 8.01 14.24 -13.68
CA PHE A 95 7.57 13.28 -12.69
C PHE A 95 7.19 13.96 -11.38
N SER A 96 6.15 13.42 -10.73
CA SER A 96 5.81 13.72 -9.35
C SER A 96 6.51 12.74 -8.41
N ALA A 97 7.02 13.24 -7.30
CA ALA A 97 7.62 12.41 -6.27
C ALA A 97 6.52 11.83 -5.35
N GLU A 98 6.53 10.51 -5.20
CA GLU A 98 5.73 9.75 -4.23
C GLU A 98 6.61 9.44 -3.02
N ARG A 99 6.29 10.06 -1.89
CA ARG A 99 7.07 9.90 -0.65
C ARG A 99 6.25 9.24 0.41
N HIS A 100 6.83 8.25 1.07
CA HIS A 100 6.23 7.56 2.19
C HIS A 100 7.23 7.38 3.32
N VAL A 101 6.73 7.27 4.55
CA VAL A 101 7.53 6.83 5.69
C VAL A 101 7.19 5.38 5.99
N VAL A 102 8.21 4.60 6.29
CA VAL A 102 8.08 3.24 6.81
C VAL A 102 8.15 3.30 8.32
N LEU A 103 7.12 2.79 8.99
CA LEU A 103 7.08 2.70 10.43
C LEU A 103 7.05 1.23 10.82
N THR A 104 7.73 0.88 11.90
CA THR A 104 7.77 -0.49 12.43
C THR A 104 7.42 -0.53 13.91
N ALA A 105 6.88 -1.68 14.35
CA ALA A 105 6.62 -1.98 15.75
C ALA A 105 6.84 -3.47 16.03
N SER A 106 7.39 -3.83 17.18
CA SER A 106 7.48 -5.19 17.71
C SER A 106 6.36 -5.54 18.67
N SER A 107 5.56 -4.55 19.08
CA SER A 107 4.38 -4.68 19.90
C SER A 107 3.40 -3.57 19.57
N VAL A 108 2.14 -3.72 19.96
CA VAL A 108 1.13 -2.66 19.78
C VAL A 108 0.52 -2.30 21.13
N SER A 109 0.56 -1.00 21.44
CA SER A 109 -0.10 -0.43 22.61
C SER A 109 -1.62 -0.54 22.50
N GLN A 110 -2.30 -0.45 23.62
CA GLN A 110 -3.77 -0.46 23.62
C GLN A 110 -4.31 0.82 22.97
N ALA A 111 -5.19 0.68 22.01
CA ALA A 111 -5.90 1.81 21.44
C ALA A 111 -6.87 2.42 22.45
N ARG A 112 -7.12 3.74 22.29
CA ARG A 112 -8.25 4.40 22.97
C ARG A 112 -9.55 3.69 22.61
N GLN A 113 -10.46 3.54 23.57
CA GLN A 113 -11.78 2.97 23.31
C GLN A 113 -12.50 3.77 22.22
N PRO A 114 -13.14 3.09 21.25
CA PRO A 114 -13.94 3.78 20.24
C PRO A 114 -15.09 4.57 20.87
N GLY A 115 -15.37 5.75 20.32
CA GLY A 115 -16.55 6.54 20.69
C GLY A 115 -17.87 6.01 20.07
N LEU A 116 -17.82 4.81 19.48
CA LEU A 116 -18.93 4.14 18.81
C LEU A 116 -18.86 2.64 19.13
N THR A 117 -20.02 2.03 19.40
CA THR A 117 -20.13 0.58 19.52
C THR A 117 -19.97 -0.06 18.14
N ALA A 118 -18.88 -0.79 17.95
CA ALA A 118 -18.61 -1.51 16.72
C ALA A 118 -18.09 -2.92 17.01
N VAL A 119 -18.55 -3.90 16.23
CA VAL A 119 -18.02 -5.26 16.26
C VAL A 119 -16.78 -5.34 15.37
N VAL A 120 -15.63 -5.68 15.95
CA VAL A 120 -14.38 -5.85 15.20
C VAL A 120 -14.14 -7.34 14.97
N ARG A 121 -14.15 -7.75 13.70
CA ARG A 121 -13.94 -9.14 13.28
C ARG A 121 -13.22 -9.21 11.92
N ARG A 122 -12.80 -10.40 11.52
CA ARG A 122 -12.33 -10.65 10.14
C ARG A 122 -13.49 -10.50 9.17
N LEU A 123 -13.18 -10.09 7.94
CA LEU A 123 -14.13 -10.11 6.84
C LEU A 123 -14.40 -11.57 6.45
N ASP A 124 -15.65 -11.90 6.23
CA ASP A 124 -16.11 -13.23 5.85
C ASP A 124 -17.33 -13.16 4.93
N GLY A 125 -17.35 -14.02 3.91
CA GLY A 125 -18.48 -14.10 2.97
C GLY A 125 -18.61 -12.92 2.00
N ASP A 126 -19.53 -13.06 1.06
CA ASP A 126 -19.68 -12.15 -0.09
C ASP A 126 -20.12 -10.74 0.32
N ASP A 127 -20.99 -10.63 1.33
CA ASP A 127 -21.52 -9.33 1.75
C ASP A 127 -20.42 -8.45 2.38
N ASP A 128 -19.55 -9.01 3.21
CA ASP A 128 -18.43 -8.25 3.80
C ASP A 128 -17.49 -7.73 2.71
N TRP A 129 -17.18 -8.55 1.70
CA TRP A 129 -16.31 -8.13 0.59
C TRP A 129 -16.97 -7.11 -0.33
N ARG A 130 -18.29 -7.20 -0.54
CA ARG A 130 -19.05 -6.16 -1.23
C ARG A 130 -18.97 -4.84 -0.46
N GLN A 131 -19.25 -4.85 0.85
CA GLN A 131 -19.13 -3.67 1.71
C GLN A 131 -17.70 -3.13 1.78
N SER A 132 -16.68 -3.98 1.70
CA SER A 132 -15.26 -3.57 1.60
C SER A 132 -14.99 -2.73 0.35
N GLY A 133 -15.54 -3.13 -0.79
CA GLY A 133 -15.46 -2.35 -2.03
C GLY A 133 -16.18 -1.00 -1.93
N GLU A 134 -17.37 -0.98 -1.34
CA GLU A 134 -18.16 0.25 -1.11
C GLU A 134 -17.45 1.23 -0.17
N LEU A 135 -16.87 0.70 0.93
CA LEU A 135 -16.08 1.51 1.85
C LEU A 135 -14.85 2.12 1.17
N ARG A 136 -14.15 1.34 0.34
CA ARG A 136 -13.03 1.84 -0.46
C ARG A 136 -13.45 2.99 -1.37
N ALA A 137 -14.55 2.84 -2.09
CA ALA A 137 -15.09 3.90 -2.95
C ALA A 137 -15.41 5.17 -2.16
N ALA A 138 -16.05 5.04 -0.99
CA ALA A 138 -16.35 6.16 -0.10
C ALA A 138 -15.09 6.86 0.45
N CYS A 139 -13.99 6.13 0.64
CA CYS A 139 -12.71 6.69 1.11
C CYS A 139 -11.90 7.35 -0.01
N GLY A 140 -11.99 6.88 -1.25
CA GLY A 140 -11.28 7.41 -2.41
C GLY A 140 -11.77 8.77 -2.89
N GLY A 141 -13.03 9.12 -2.63
CA GLY A 141 -13.66 10.38 -3.06
C GLY A 141 -13.22 11.64 -2.30
N SER A 142 -12.38 11.53 -1.28
CA SER A 142 -12.01 12.69 -0.43
C SER A 142 -10.96 13.64 -1.02
N GLY A 143 -10.54 13.47 -2.27
CA GLY A 143 -9.60 14.37 -2.97
C GLY A 143 -10.03 14.78 -4.38
N GLN A 144 -11.09 14.19 -4.90
CA GLN A 144 -11.71 14.60 -6.17
C GLN A 144 -13.07 15.21 -5.88
N THR A 145 -13.41 16.29 -6.56
CA THR A 145 -14.76 16.88 -6.51
C THR A 145 -15.80 15.76 -6.74
N ALA A 146 -16.83 15.72 -5.92
CA ALA A 146 -17.85 14.65 -5.85
C ALA A 146 -18.64 14.40 -7.17
N GLU A 147 -18.25 15.02 -8.27
CA GLU A 147 -18.92 14.99 -9.56
C GLU A 147 -18.17 14.27 -10.69
N ALA A 148 -16.93 13.86 -10.49
CA ALA A 148 -16.21 13.08 -11.50
C ALA A 148 -16.61 11.60 -11.38
N ALA A 149 -17.41 11.11 -12.32
CA ALA A 149 -17.71 9.69 -12.44
C ALA A 149 -16.41 8.89 -12.54
N VAL A 150 -16.20 7.93 -11.62
CA VAL A 150 -15.05 7.02 -11.66
C VAL A 150 -15.02 6.31 -13.01
N SER A 151 -13.91 6.39 -13.74
CA SER A 151 -13.81 5.79 -15.07
C SER A 151 -13.98 4.26 -15.01
N ALA A 152 -14.46 3.66 -16.09
CA ALA A 152 -14.60 2.19 -16.18
C ALA A 152 -13.27 1.48 -15.91
N ALA A 153 -12.15 2.04 -16.37
CA ALA A 153 -10.81 1.50 -16.13
C ALA A 153 -10.42 1.54 -14.64
N GLU A 154 -10.81 2.60 -13.93
CA GLU A 154 -10.57 2.76 -12.50
C GLU A 154 -11.45 1.81 -11.67
N GLN A 155 -12.71 1.63 -12.07
CA GLN A 155 -13.61 0.64 -11.48
C GLN A 155 -13.04 -0.79 -11.63
N GLU A 156 -12.59 -1.13 -12.83
CA GLU A 156 -11.97 -2.43 -13.09
C GLU A 156 -10.69 -2.64 -12.29
N PHE A 157 -9.83 -1.61 -12.20
CA PHE A 157 -8.64 -1.62 -11.35
C PHE A 157 -8.98 -1.96 -9.88
N HIS A 158 -9.97 -1.27 -9.30
CA HIS A 158 -10.39 -1.51 -7.93
C HIS A 158 -11.03 -2.89 -7.72
N ALA A 159 -11.85 -3.36 -8.66
CA ALA A 159 -12.46 -4.69 -8.61
C ALA A 159 -11.41 -5.80 -8.63
N ARG A 160 -10.40 -5.69 -9.50
CA ARG A 160 -9.30 -6.66 -9.57
C ARG A 160 -8.45 -6.68 -8.30
N ARG A 161 -8.17 -5.50 -7.71
CA ARG A 161 -7.49 -5.43 -6.42
C ARG A 161 -8.29 -6.06 -5.29
N LEU A 162 -9.58 -5.77 -5.21
CA LEU A 162 -10.47 -6.35 -4.21
C LEU A 162 -10.49 -7.88 -4.31
N SER A 163 -10.60 -8.41 -5.53
CA SER A 163 -10.55 -9.86 -5.79
C SER A 163 -9.24 -10.51 -5.36
N ALA A 164 -8.09 -9.84 -5.60
CA ALA A 164 -6.79 -10.33 -5.17
C ALA A 164 -6.67 -10.39 -3.64
N ARG A 165 -7.14 -9.35 -2.93
CA ARG A 165 -7.16 -9.29 -1.46
C ARG A 165 -8.06 -10.36 -0.85
N ARG A 166 -9.27 -10.51 -1.40
CA ARG A 166 -10.22 -11.55 -1.00
C ARG A 166 -9.58 -12.94 -1.11
N ARG A 167 -8.98 -13.24 -2.25
CA ARG A 167 -8.28 -14.51 -2.49
C ARG A 167 -7.15 -14.76 -1.47
N LEU A 168 -6.37 -13.72 -1.11
CA LEU A 168 -5.35 -13.85 -0.07
C LEU A 168 -5.96 -14.15 1.30
N ALA A 169 -7.09 -13.53 1.64
CA ALA A 169 -7.79 -13.77 2.90
C ALA A 169 -8.41 -15.16 2.96
N GLU A 170 -9.10 -15.60 1.91
CA GLU A 170 -9.75 -16.90 1.80
C GLU A 170 -8.74 -18.06 1.81
N THR A 171 -7.54 -17.84 1.27
CA THR A 171 -6.45 -18.84 1.28
C THR A 171 -5.59 -18.80 2.55
N GLY A 172 -5.94 -17.96 3.54
CA GLY A 172 -5.19 -17.82 4.79
C GLY A 172 -3.81 -17.14 4.65
N ARG A 173 -3.50 -16.56 3.49
CA ARG A 173 -2.22 -15.89 3.22
C ARG A 173 -2.19 -14.44 3.71
N ALA A 174 -3.34 -13.92 4.14
CA ALA A 174 -3.48 -12.60 4.76
C ALA A 174 -4.74 -12.58 5.64
N ALA A 175 -4.90 -11.54 6.45
CA ALA A 175 -6.10 -11.33 7.25
C ALA A 175 -6.66 -9.93 6.98
N TRP A 176 -7.94 -9.85 6.62
CA TRP A 176 -8.68 -8.58 6.54
C TRP A 176 -9.61 -8.45 7.73
N PHE A 177 -9.56 -7.28 8.39
CA PHE A 177 -10.37 -6.95 9.56
C PHE A 177 -11.29 -5.79 9.24
N GLY A 178 -12.52 -5.88 9.73
CA GLY A 178 -13.52 -4.82 9.64
C GLY A 178 -14.08 -4.43 11.00
N ALA A 179 -14.44 -3.16 11.13
CA ALA A 179 -15.27 -2.66 12.22
C ALA A 179 -16.69 -2.42 11.68
N PHE A 180 -17.67 -3.07 12.29
CA PHE A 180 -19.07 -3.05 11.86
C PHE A 180 -19.93 -2.31 12.90
N ALA A 181 -20.59 -1.25 12.47
CA ALA A 181 -21.56 -0.49 13.28
C ALA A 181 -22.97 -0.71 12.71
N GLY A 182 -23.87 -1.28 13.50
CA GLY A 182 -25.23 -1.59 13.03
C GLY A 182 -25.27 -2.54 11.83
N GLY A 183 -24.28 -3.45 11.69
CA GLY A 183 -24.16 -4.35 10.55
C GLY A 183 -23.44 -3.76 9.32
N ARG A 184 -23.16 -2.46 9.30
CA ARG A 184 -22.44 -1.77 8.22
C ARG A 184 -20.93 -1.76 8.50
N LEU A 185 -20.13 -2.11 7.50
CA LEU A 185 -18.66 -1.98 7.54
C LEU A 185 -18.28 -0.48 7.46
N VAL A 186 -17.70 0.04 8.52
CA VAL A 186 -17.36 1.47 8.63
C VAL A 186 -15.85 1.76 8.72
N ALA A 187 -15.04 0.73 8.98
CA ALA A 187 -13.59 0.82 8.85
C ALA A 187 -13.01 -0.56 8.53
N GLN A 188 -11.88 -0.59 7.85
CA GLN A 188 -11.19 -1.83 7.49
C GLN A 188 -9.69 -1.67 7.44
N LEU A 189 -8.98 -2.79 7.48
CA LEU A 189 -7.58 -2.92 7.10
C LEU A 189 -7.23 -4.37 6.78
N GLY A 190 -6.16 -4.55 5.99
CA GLY A 190 -5.52 -5.84 5.78
C GLY A 190 -4.22 -5.95 6.58
N LEU A 191 -3.83 -7.18 6.91
CA LEU A 191 -2.51 -7.53 7.42
C LEU A 191 -1.97 -8.71 6.63
N VAL A 192 -0.81 -8.52 5.99
CA VAL A 192 -0.19 -9.49 5.08
C VAL A 192 1.16 -9.89 5.63
N PRO A 193 1.42 -11.18 5.92
CA PRO A 193 2.75 -11.69 6.19
C PRO A 193 3.66 -11.46 4.95
N VAL A 194 4.84 -10.89 5.15
CA VAL A 194 5.72 -10.47 4.05
C VAL A 194 7.11 -11.13 4.06
N GLY A 195 7.28 -12.18 4.88
CA GLY A 195 8.58 -12.82 5.10
C GLY A 195 9.46 -12.04 6.07
N ASP A 196 10.67 -12.53 6.32
CA ASP A 196 11.69 -11.92 7.18
C ASP A 196 11.17 -11.47 8.57
N GLY A 197 10.23 -12.24 9.11
CA GLY A 197 9.56 -11.94 10.37
C GLY A 197 8.62 -10.74 10.34
N GLY A 198 8.24 -10.25 9.16
CA GLY A 198 7.40 -9.08 8.97
C GLY A 198 5.93 -9.42 8.68
N ALA A 199 5.02 -8.56 9.17
CA ALA A 199 3.64 -8.48 8.69
C ALA A 199 3.29 -7.02 8.39
N ARG A 200 2.79 -6.75 7.17
CA ARG A 200 2.53 -5.39 6.69
C ARG A 200 1.04 -5.08 6.64
N TYR A 201 0.69 -3.92 7.19
CA TYR A 201 -0.65 -3.36 7.07
C TYR A 201 -0.94 -2.88 5.66
N GLN A 202 -2.17 -3.08 5.23
CA GLN A 202 -2.70 -2.63 3.95
C GLN A 202 -4.02 -1.90 4.16
N ASP A 203 -4.23 -0.83 3.36
CA ASP A 203 -5.52 -0.19 3.19
C ASP A 203 -6.24 0.11 4.52
N VAL A 204 -5.56 0.85 5.41
CA VAL A 204 -6.18 1.32 6.66
C VAL A 204 -7.18 2.42 6.33
N GLU A 205 -8.45 2.08 6.29
CA GLU A 205 -9.53 2.93 5.81
C GLU A 205 -10.63 3.09 6.86
N THR A 206 -11.17 4.30 6.97
CA THR A 206 -12.33 4.61 7.79
C THR A 206 -13.26 5.51 6.99
N HIS A 207 -14.53 5.11 6.89
CA HIS A 207 -15.58 5.87 6.22
C HIS A 207 -15.58 7.33 6.72
N PRO A 208 -15.67 8.34 5.85
CA PRO A 208 -15.57 9.76 6.24
C PRO A 208 -16.41 10.12 7.45
N ASP A 209 -17.69 9.70 7.50
CA ASP A 209 -18.63 10.01 8.58
C ASP A 209 -18.28 9.32 9.93
N PHE A 210 -17.40 8.32 9.91
CA PHE A 210 -17.00 7.54 11.08
C PHE A 210 -15.54 7.79 11.50
N ARG A 211 -14.89 8.80 10.91
CA ARG A 211 -13.54 9.20 11.28
C ARG A 211 -13.51 9.81 12.68
N ARG A 212 -12.32 9.77 13.32
CA ARG A 212 -12.03 10.32 14.65
C ARG A 212 -12.80 9.67 15.82
N LEU A 213 -13.45 8.54 15.57
CA LEU A 213 -14.14 7.73 16.59
C LEU A 213 -13.27 6.59 17.16
N GLY A 214 -11.95 6.55 16.87
CA GLY A 214 -11.02 5.55 17.41
C GLY A 214 -11.01 4.20 16.67
N LEU A 215 -11.80 4.03 15.62
CA LEU A 215 -11.96 2.75 14.89
C LEU A 215 -10.65 2.26 14.26
N ALA A 216 -9.91 3.15 13.58
CA ALA A 216 -8.63 2.79 12.96
C ALA A 216 -7.62 2.28 13.99
N GLY A 217 -7.48 2.95 15.14
CA GLY A 217 -6.59 2.51 16.22
C GLY A 217 -6.98 1.13 16.76
N THR A 218 -8.28 0.89 16.97
CA THR A 218 -8.80 -0.41 17.42
C THR A 218 -8.47 -1.52 16.42
N LEU A 219 -8.68 -1.26 15.12
CA LEU A 219 -8.36 -2.21 14.06
C LEU A 219 -6.86 -2.49 13.99
N VAL A 220 -6.01 -1.45 14.03
CA VAL A 220 -4.54 -1.60 14.01
C VAL A 220 -4.07 -2.45 15.19
N CYS A 221 -4.57 -2.20 16.41
CA CYS A 221 -4.24 -3.01 17.58
C CYS A 221 -4.72 -4.46 17.44
N ARG A 222 -5.95 -4.66 16.96
CA ARG A 222 -6.51 -6.02 16.80
C ARG A 222 -5.71 -6.83 15.79
N ALA A 223 -5.46 -6.27 14.64
CA ALA A 223 -4.69 -6.92 13.57
C ALA A 223 -3.22 -7.12 13.98
N GLY A 224 -2.60 -6.13 14.65
CA GLY A 224 -1.22 -6.25 15.12
C GLY A 224 -1.04 -7.38 16.12
N ARG A 225 -1.93 -7.50 17.10
CA ARG A 225 -1.91 -8.62 18.06
C ARG A 225 -2.13 -9.96 17.36
N HIS A 226 -3.01 -10.01 16.38
CA HIS A 226 -3.21 -11.21 15.56
C HIS A 226 -1.92 -11.55 14.81
N GLY A 227 -1.30 -10.60 14.11
CA GLY A 227 -0.07 -10.85 13.35
C GLY A 227 1.09 -11.29 14.23
N LEU A 228 1.32 -10.61 15.36
CA LEU A 228 2.40 -10.98 16.30
C LEU A 228 2.18 -12.32 17.02
N ALA A 229 0.96 -12.85 17.00
CA ALA A 229 0.66 -14.20 17.50
C ALA A 229 0.94 -15.29 16.44
N GLU A 230 1.12 -14.92 15.17
CA GLU A 230 1.45 -15.87 14.11
C GLU A 230 2.92 -16.31 14.23
N PRO A 231 3.22 -17.61 14.09
CA PRO A 231 4.58 -18.12 14.14
C PRO A 231 5.49 -17.43 13.12
N GLY A 232 6.64 -16.96 13.59
CA GLY A 232 7.64 -16.32 12.73
C GLY A 232 7.42 -14.83 12.47
N VAL A 233 6.34 -14.22 12.98
CA VAL A 233 6.14 -12.76 12.90
C VAL A 233 6.64 -12.09 14.18
N SER A 234 7.61 -11.20 14.04
CA SER A 234 8.22 -10.44 15.13
C SER A 234 8.15 -8.92 14.93
N ARG A 235 7.72 -8.49 13.74
CA ARG A 235 7.71 -7.08 13.35
C ARG A 235 6.47 -6.75 12.53
N LEU A 236 5.82 -5.67 12.89
CA LEU A 236 4.73 -5.06 12.12
C LEU A 236 5.30 -3.91 11.29
N VAL A 237 4.82 -3.77 10.06
CA VAL A 237 5.27 -2.73 9.12
C VAL A 237 4.07 -1.93 8.64
N MET A 238 4.20 -0.60 8.70
CA MET A 238 3.25 0.36 8.15
C MET A 238 3.99 1.27 7.18
N VAL A 239 3.41 1.53 6.02
CA VAL A 239 3.92 2.54 5.08
C VAL A 239 2.82 3.56 4.85
N ALA A 240 3.14 4.82 5.05
CA ALA A 240 2.16 5.91 5.06
C ALA A 240 2.73 7.19 4.45
N ASP A 241 1.86 8.02 3.89
CA ASP A 241 2.18 9.38 3.47
C ASP A 241 2.65 10.19 4.69
N PRO A 242 3.83 10.84 4.64
CA PRO A 242 4.38 11.63 5.74
C PRO A 242 3.49 12.79 6.18
N GLY A 243 2.68 13.35 5.28
CA GLY A 243 1.71 14.41 5.54
C GLY A 243 0.39 13.92 6.14
N TYR A 244 0.16 12.60 6.19
CA TYR A 244 -1.13 12.07 6.60
C TYR A 244 -1.30 12.06 8.14
N PRO A 245 -2.39 12.62 8.69
CA PRO A 245 -2.59 12.72 10.13
C PRO A 245 -2.56 11.39 10.90
N ALA A 246 -2.79 10.25 10.20
CA ALA A 246 -2.77 8.92 10.81
C ALA A 246 -1.39 8.49 11.33
N ILE A 247 -0.30 9.12 10.89
CA ILE A 247 1.05 8.82 11.42
C ILE A 247 1.10 9.03 12.92
N ARG A 248 0.52 10.11 13.45
CA ARG A 248 0.46 10.37 14.90
C ARG A 248 -0.31 9.27 15.65
N LEU A 249 -1.34 8.71 15.01
CA LEU A 249 -2.06 7.56 15.56
C LEU A 249 -1.12 6.36 15.64
N TYR A 250 -0.41 6.03 14.55
CA TYR A 250 0.50 4.88 14.52
C TYR A 250 1.63 5.01 15.54
N GLU A 251 2.23 6.20 15.66
CA GLU A 251 3.25 6.50 16.68
C GLU A 251 2.69 6.32 18.09
N SER A 252 1.45 6.75 18.37
CA SER A 252 0.80 6.55 19.67
C SER A 252 0.51 5.08 20.01
N LEU A 253 0.48 4.21 18.99
CA LEU A 253 0.29 2.76 19.14
C LEU A 253 1.62 1.99 19.25
N GLY A 254 2.76 2.68 19.26
CA GLY A 254 4.08 2.09 19.44
C GLY A 254 4.89 1.91 18.15
N PHE A 255 4.41 2.42 17.02
CA PHE A 255 5.21 2.42 15.79
C PHE A 255 6.26 3.55 15.83
N SER A 256 7.44 3.24 15.32
CA SER A 256 8.53 4.21 15.13
C SER A 256 8.91 4.27 13.66
N ARG A 257 9.25 5.47 13.18
CA ARG A 257 9.77 5.67 11.82
C ARG A 257 11.13 5.02 11.71
N THR A 258 11.37 4.27 10.64
CA THR A 258 12.61 3.52 10.43
C THR A 258 13.33 3.89 9.14
N GLU A 259 12.61 4.25 8.10
CA GLU A 259 13.17 4.68 6.81
C GLU A 259 12.16 5.51 6.01
N ASP A 260 12.64 6.17 4.97
CA ASP A 260 11.81 6.76 3.92
C ASP A 260 11.73 5.81 2.71
N GLN A 261 10.60 5.85 2.01
CA GLN A 261 10.41 5.16 0.73
C GLN A 261 10.04 6.21 -0.31
N VAL A 262 10.76 6.22 -1.41
CA VAL A 262 10.54 7.19 -2.49
C VAL A 262 10.34 6.51 -3.82
N GLY A 263 9.40 7.03 -4.58
CA GLY A 263 9.19 6.70 -5.98
C GLY A 263 8.87 7.94 -6.78
N PHE A 264 8.84 7.78 -8.08
CA PHE A 264 8.51 8.83 -9.03
C PHE A 264 7.50 8.31 -10.03
N GLU A 265 6.44 9.06 -10.27
CA GLU A 265 5.47 8.68 -11.27
C GLU A 265 5.12 9.85 -12.21
N ARG A 266 4.78 9.51 -13.44
CA ARG A 266 4.25 10.41 -14.44
C ARG A 266 3.14 9.71 -15.21
N ILE A 267 1.98 10.34 -15.32
CA ILE A 267 0.91 9.90 -16.21
C ILE A 267 1.24 10.45 -17.60
N THR A 268 1.17 9.59 -18.61
CA THR A 268 1.28 10.00 -20.02
C THR A 268 -0.11 10.03 -20.62
N GLU A 269 -0.49 11.17 -21.18
CA GLU A 269 -1.75 11.32 -21.91
C GLU A 269 -1.81 10.41 -23.15
#